data_942b35682d6a1d3300579198ed35b11b
#
_entry.id   942b35682d6a1d3300579198ed35b11b
#
_cell.length_a   1.000
_cell.length_b   1.000
_cell.length_c   1.000
_cell.angle_alpha   90.00
_cell.angle_beta   90.00
_cell.angle_gamma   90.00
#
_symmetry.space_group_name_H-M   'P 1'
#
loop_
_entity.id
_entity.type
_entity.pdbx_description
1 polymer ?
#
loop_
_entity_poly.entity_id
_entity_poly.type
_entity_poly.pdbx_seq_one_letter_code
_entity_poly.pdbx_strand_id
1 'polypeptide(L)'
;MNLAITGTGAVSPAGWGVEALMETLRSGTIPAVSLLERRCGEGTVTTPVLRVPADNGRVPKSPRLRRTSPISKFAAAAAMEALGETRLAQIAEGLRVGVIFTLSNGCVNYSNRFFGEVLADPAMASPILFPETVFNAPSSHLSAMIGSTAPNDSLIGDGSGFLTGIDLAAEWLERGDVDGCLVVASE
;
A
#
# COMPACT_ATOMS: atom_id res chain seq x y z
N MET A 1 22.02 -7.58 15.44
CA MET A 1 21.47 -8.70 14.62
C MET A 1 21.80 -8.47 13.13
N ASN A 2 22.06 -9.51 12.35
CA ASN A 2 22.17 -9.38 10.89
C ASN A 2 20.78 -9.55 10.28
N LEU A 3 20.23 -8.50 9.69
CA LEU A 3 18.97 -8.54 8.96
C LEU A 3 19.22 -8.91 7.49
N ALA A 4 18.32 -9.66 6.90
CA ALA A 4 18.36 -9.99 5.48
C ALA A 4 17.05 -9.56 4.80
N ILE A 5 17.16 -8.90 3.67
CA ILE A 5 16.02 -8.64 2.78
C ILE A 5 15.85 -9.90 1.94
N THR A 6 14.74 -10.59 2.10
CA THR A 6 14.45 -11.87 1.45
C THR A 6 13.51 -11.76 0.25
N GLY A 7 12.92 -10.59 0.02
CA GLY A 7 12.06 -10.32 -1.12
C GLY A 7 11.78 -8.83 -1.26
N THR A 8 11.51 -8.42 -2.48
CA THR A 8 11.15 -7.05 -2.85
C THR A 8 9.97 -7.07 -3.81
N GLY A 9 9.17 -6.02 -3.78
CA GLY A 9 8.04 -5.85 -4.69
C GLY A 9 7.79 -4.38 -4.95
N ALA A 10 7.32 -4.04 -6.13
CA ALA A 10 7.11 -2.66 -6.53
C ALA A 10 5.88 -2.48 -7.42
N VAL A 11 5.21 -1.35 -7.23
CA VAL A 11 4.19 -0.82 -8.16
C VAL A 11 4.47 0.67 -8.31
N SER A 12 4.66 1.12 -9.53
CA SER A 12 5.03 2.51 -9.80
C SER A 12 4.48 2.97 -11.15
N PRO A 13 4.62 4.25 -11.51
CA PRO A 13 4.31 4.70 -12.86
C PRO A 13 5.12 4.02 -13.96
N ALA A 14 6.27 3.42 -13.63
CA ALA A 14 7.02 2.58 -14.57
C ALA A 14 6.32 1.27 -14.92
N GLY A 15 5.46 0.77 -14.02
CA GLY A 15 4.73 -0.47 -14.20
C GLY A 15 4.52 -1.25 -12.91
N TRP A 16 4.12 -2.49 -13.09
CA TRP A 16 3.86 -3.46 -12.04
C TRP A 16 5.03 -4.43 -11.93
N GLY A 17 5.62 -4.50 -10.76
CA GLY A 17 6.75 -5.35 -10.43
C GLY A 17 8.09 -4.60 -10.41
N VAL A 18 9.04 -5.19 -9.69
CA VAL A 18 10.41 -4.67 -9.52
C VAL A 18 11.12 -4.57 -10.86
N GLU A 19 10.93 -5.54 -11.76
CA GLU A 19 11.60 -5.55 -13.06
C GLU A 19 11.23 -4.33 -13.92
N ALA A 20 9.95 -3.95 -13.95
CA ALA A 20 9.48 -2.77 -14.68
C ALA A 20 10.12 -1.47 -14.14
N LEU A 21 10.23 -1.37 -12.81
CA LEU A 21 10.88 -0.25 -12.15
C LEU A 21 12.38 -0.20 -12.50
N MET A 22 13.07 -1.33 -12.39
CA MET A 22 14.51 -1.42 -12.64
C MET A 22 14.86 -1.15 -14.10
N GLU A 23 14.06 -1.63 -15.05
CA GLU A 23 14.26 -1.35 -16.47
C GLU A 23 14.08 0.14 -16.78
N THR A 24 13.06 0.77 -16.20
CA THR A 24 12.87 2.21 -16.35
C THR A 24 14.03 3.01 -15.78
N LEU A 25 14.57 2.61 -14.63
CA LEU A 25 15.75 3.25 -14.02
C LEU A 25 17.02 3.05 -14.85
N ARG A 26 17.24 1.85 -15.40
CA ARG A 26 18.42 1.55 -16.23
C ARG A 26 18.40 2.29 -17.57
N SER A 27 17.23 2.34 -18.20
CA SER A 27 17.06 3.01 -19.49
C SER A 27 17.01 4.53 -19.39
N GLY A 28 16.74 5.08 -18.20
CA GLY A 28 16.46 6.51 -18.01
C GLY A 28 15.16 6.97 -18.65
N THR A 29 14.26 6.05 -19.00
CA THR A 29 12.98 6.36 -19.62
C THR A 29 12.06 7.04 -18.61
N ILE A 30 11.43 8.15 -19.01
CA ILE A 30 10.44 8.83 -18.18
C ILE A 30 9.07 8.21 -18.49
N PRO A 31 8.33 7.73 -17.48
CA PRO A 31 6.95 7.24 -17.68
C PRO A 31 6.04 8.33 -18.27
N ALA A 32 5.00 7.90 -18.98
CA ALA A 32 4.08 8.82 -19.65
C ALA A 32 3.40 9.76 -18.65
N VAL A 33 3.50 11.05 -18.94
CA VAL A 33 2.85 12.11 -18.15
C VAL A 33 1.39 12.23 -18.57
N SER A 34 0.49 12.26 -17.60
CA SER A 34 -0.94 12.58 -17.77
C SER A 34 -1.26 13.93 -17.14
N LEU A 35 -2.29 14.59 -17.62
CA LEU A 35 -2.79 15.80 -17.00
C LEU A 35 -3.96 15.47 -16.07
N LEU A 36 -3.88 15.92 -14.83
CA LEU A 36 -4.94 15.83 -13.85
C LEU A 36 -5.57 17.20 -13.66
N GLU A 37 -6.86 17.29 -14.02
CA GLU A 37 -7.66 18.47 -13.78
C GLU A 37 -8.40 18.36 -12.45
N ARG A 38 -8.31 19.39 -11.62
CA ARG A 38 -9.01 19.51 -10.35
C ARG A 38 -9.73 20.82 -10.24
N ARG A 39 -10.97 20.82 -9.77
CA ARG A 39 -11.66 22.04 -9.35
C ARG A 39 -10.98 22.60 -8.09
N CYS A 40 -10.67 23.88 -8.12
CA CYS A 40 -10.09 24.61 -7.00
C CYS A 40 -10.84 25.95 -6.88
N GLY A 41 -11.78 26.01 -5.91
CA GLY A 41 -12.73 27.13 -5.82
C GLY A 41 -13.60 27.22 -7.07
N GLU A 42 -13.65 28.40 -7.70
CA GLU A 42 -14.38 28.63 -8.95
C GLU A 42 -13.60 28.27 -10.21
N GLY A 43 -12.31 27.93 -10.08
CA GLY A 43 -11.41 27.62 -11.19
C GLY A 43 -11.08 26.13 -11.33
N THR A 44 -10.28 25.82 -12.35
CA THR A 44 -9.70 24.49 -12.58
C THR A 44 -8.18 24.62 -12.59
N VAL A 45 -7.51 23.74 -11.86
CA VAL A 45 -6.04 23.63 -11.86
C VAL A 45 -5.68 22.32 -12.58
N THR A 46 -4.77 22.41 -13.53
CA THR A 46 -4.22 21.28 -14.27
C THR A 46 -2.82 20.97 -13.76
N THR A 47 -2.60 19.75 -13.33
CA THR A 47 -1.31 19.29 -12.78
C THR A 47 -0.79 18.11 -13.58
N PRO A 48 0.48 18.13 -14.03
CA PRO A 48 1.10 16.95 -14.62
C PRO A 48 1.30 15.88 -13.56
N VAL A 49 0.93 14.65 -13.86
CA VAL A 49 1.05 13.49 -12.96
C VAL A 49 1.56 12.28 -13.70
N LEU A 50 2.33 11.45 -13.00
CA LEU A 50 2.69 10.11 -13.44
C LEU A 50 1.69 9.12 -12.82
N ARG A 51 1.06 8.28 -13.64
CA ARG A 51 0.06 7.32 -13.19
C ARG A 51 0.59 5.89 -13.28
N VAL A 52 0.26 5.09 -12.29
CA VAL A 52 0.42 3.65 -12.39
C VAL A 52 -0.42 3.16 -13.58
N PRO A 53 0.15 2.35 -14.49
CA PRO A 53 -0.59 1.80 -15.63
C PRO A 53 -1.79 0.96 -15.18
N ALA A 54 -2.75 0.76 -16.10
CA ALA A 54 -3.90 -0.08 -15.84
C ALA A 54 -3.48 -1.47 -15.33
N ASP A 55 -4.24 -1.99 -14.37
CA ASP A 55 -4.04 -3.35 -13.87
C ASP A 55 -4.37 -4.38 -14.97
N ASN A 56 -3.36 -5.14 -15.34
CA ASN A 56 -3.46 -6.25 -16.29
C ASN A 56 -3.52 -7.59 -15.55
N GLY A 57 -4.24 -7.67 -14.43
CA GLY A 57 -4.38 -8.87 -13.61
C GLY A 57 -3.26 -9.04 -12.58
N ARG A 58 -2.51 -7.99 -12.29
CA ARG A 58 -1.44 -7.98 -11.28
C ARG A 58 -1.96 -7.79 -9.86
N VAL A 59 -3.11 -7.12 -9.68
CA VAL A 59 -3.76 -7.01 -8.37
C VAL A 59 -4.28 -8.39 -7.96
N PRO A 60 -3.96 -8.87 -6.74
CA PRO A 60 -4.41 -10.18 -6.28
C PRO A 60 -5.94 -10.30 -6.30
N LYS A 61 -6.44 -11.43 -6.78
CA LYS A 61 -7.88 -11.72 -6.78
C LYS A 61 -8.33 -12.08 -5.35
N SER A 62 -8.65 -11.06 -4.56
CA SER A 62 -9.16 -11.23 -3.20
C SER A 62 -10.50 -10.50 -3.03
N PRO A 63 -11.51 -11.13 -2.40
CA PRO A 63 -12.75 -10.43 -2.04
C PRO A 63 -12.51 -9.18 -1.19
N ARG A 64 -11.45 -9.17 -0.38
CA ARG A 64 -11.07 -8.03 0.47
C ARG A 64 -10.66 -6.79 -0.33
N LEU A 65 -10.07 -6.99 -1.53
CA LEU A 65 -9.60 -5.88 -2.35
C LEU A 65 -10.67 -5.30 -3.31
N ARG A 66 -11.88 -5.86 -3.33
CA ARG A 66 -12.92 -5.44 -4.29
C ARG A 66 -13.33 -3.97 -4.17
N ARG A 67 -13.34 -3.44 -2.96
CA ARG A 67 -13.82 -2.07 -2.64
C ARG A 67 -12.78 -1.21 -1.95
N THR A 68 -11.53 -1.69 -1.91
CA THR A 68 -10.43 -0.96 -1.27
C THR A 68 -9.90 0.15 -2.15
N SER A 69 -9.20 1.06 -1.51
CA SER A 69 -8.48 2.15 -2.17
C SER A 69 -7.39 1.64 -3.13
N PRO A 70 -6.96 2.45 -4.10
CA PRO A 70 -5.79 2.13 -4.93
C PRO A 70 -4.54 1.82 -4.11
N ILE A 71 -4.29 2.56 -3.01
CA ILE A 71 -3.17 2.34 -2.10
C ILE A 71 -3.12 0.89 -1.63
N SER A 72 -4.24 0.36 -1.13
CA SER A 72 -4.34 -1.04 -0.69
C SER A 72 -4.07 -2.05 -1.81
N LYS A 73 -4.51 -1.75 -3.05
CA LYS A 73 -4.31 -2.62 -4.21
C LYS A 73 -2.85 -2.63 -4.68
N PHE A 74 -2.20 -1.47 -4.71
CA PHE A 74 -0.79 -1.35 -5.07
C PHE A 74 0.08 -2.06 -4.03
N ALA A 75 -0.17 -1.80 -2.76
CA ALA A 75 0.50 -2.46 -1.66
C ALA A 75 0.34 -3.98 -1.70
N ALA A 76 -0.88 -4.47 -1.96
CA ALA A 76 -1.14 -5.90 -2.08
C ALA A 76 -0.35 -6.55 -3.23
N ALA A 77 -0.30 -5.92 -4.39
CA ALA A 77 0.45 -6.44 -5.53
C ALA A 77 1.96 -6.48 -5.25
N ALA A 78 2.53 -5.40 -4.69
CA ALA A 78 3.94 -5.36 -4.31
C ALA A 78 4.27 -6.37 -3.21
N ALA A 79 3.39 -6.52 -2.21
CA ALA A 79 3.58 -7.48 -1.14
C ALA A 79 3.56 -8.94 -1.62
N MET A 80 2.65 -9.28 -2.53
CA MET A 80 2.58 -10.63 -3.12
C MET A 80 3.83 -10.95 -3.93
N GLU A 81 4.38 -9.97 -4.67
CA GLU A 81 5.66 -10.13 -5.38
C GLU A 81 6.81 -10.35 -4.39
N ALA A 82 6.89 -9.56 -3.32
CA ALA A 82 7.95 -9.66 -2.31
C ALA A 82 7.92 -10.99 -1.54
N LEU A 83 6.73 -11.48 -1.19
CA LEU A 83 6.58 -12.71 -0.42
C LEU A 83 6.76 -13.97 -1.29
N GLY A 84 6.22 -13.96 -2.50
CA GLY A 84 6.18 -15.14 -3.35
C GLY A 84 5.35 -16.30 -2.77
N GLU A 85 5.16 -17.36 -3.54
CA GLU A 85 4.33 -18.48 -3.14
C GLU A 85 4.89 -19.26 -1.93
N THR A 86 6.21 -19.42 -1.88
CA THR A 86 6.89 -20.16 -0.79
C THR A 86 6.65 -19.50 0.56
N ARG A 87 6.79 -18.17 0.65
CA ARG A 87 6.61 -17.46 1.92
C ARG A 87 5.15 -17.45 2.34
N LEU A 88 4.23 -17.31 1.40
CA LEU A 88 2.79 -17.39 1.66
C LEU A 88 2.40 -18.77 2.21
N ALA A 89 2.95 -19.85 1.66
CA ALA A 89 2.75 -21.18 2.19
C ALA A 89 3.28 -21.32 3.64
N GLN A 90 4.47 -20.79 3.91
CA GLN A 90 5.03 -20.78 5.27
C GLN A 90 4.18 -19.99 6.27
N ILE A 91 3.60 -18.86 5.85
CA ILE A 91 2.66 -18.10 6.70
C ILE A 91 1.43 -18.94 7.02
N ALA A 92 0.88 -19.63 6.04
CA ALA A 92 -0.25 -20.54 6.25
C ALA A 92 0.09 -21.72 7.18
N GLU A 93 1.35 -22.12 7.26
CA GLU A 93 1.89 -23.15 8.17
C GLU A 93 2.29 -22.59 9.55
N GLY A 94 2.13 -21.29 9.78
CA GLY A 94 2.34 -20.67 11.08
C GLY A 94 3.57 -19.76 11.21
N LEU A 95 4.28 -19.46 10.11
CA LEU A 95 5.34 -18.44 10.13
C LEU A 95 4.74 -17.09 10.52
N ARG A 96 5.25 -16.47 11.58
CA ARG A 96 4.77 -15.20 12.09
C ARG A 96 5.41 -14.06 11.28
N VAL A 97 4.66 -13.50 10.33
CA VAL A 97 5.12 -12.35 9.54
C VAL A 97 4.35 -11.11 9.96
N GLY A 98 5.03 -10.16 10.61
CA GLY A 98 4.49 -8.85 10.96
C GLY A 98 4.28 -8.00 9.72
N VAL A 99 3.36 -7.04 9.80
CA VAL A 99 3.10 -6.06 8.75
C VAL A 99 3.30 -4.66 9.28
N ILE A 100 4.22 -3.90 8.70
CA ILE A 100 4.41 -2.48 8.97
C ILE A 100 4.09 -1.72 7.70
N PHE A 101 3.06 -0.89 7.77
CA PHE A 101 2.62 -0.08 6.65
C PHE A 101 2.96 1.38 6.88
N THR A 102 3.61 2.02 5.92
CA THR A 102 4.01 3.43 6.01
C THR A 102 3.30 4.26 4.96
N LEU A 103 2.78 5.40 5.37
CA LEU A 103 2.03 6.32 4.52
C LEU A 103 2.13 7.75 5.07
N SER A 104 1.92 8.75 4.22
CA SER A 104 1.93 10.16 4.61
C SER A 104 0.51 10.75 4.64
N ASN A 105 -0.22 10.64 3.56
CA ASN A 105 -1.53 11.26 3.38
C ASN A 105 -2.68 10.25 3.47
N GLY A 106 -2.40 8.98 3.18
CA GLY A 106 -3.39 7.93 3.19
C GLY A 106 -4.42 8.03 2.06
N CYS A 107 -5.60 7.48 2.30
CA CYS A 107 -6.65 7.36 1.31
C CYS A 107 -7.45 8.68 1.12
N VAL A 108 -6.77 9.80 0.85
CA VAL A 108 -7.35 11.16 0.78
C VAL A 108 -8.60 11.23 -0.11
N ASN A 109 -8.60 10.54 -1.26
CA ASN A 109 -9.76 10.56 -2.16
C ASN A 109 -11.00 9.90 -1.53
N TYR A 110 -10.82 8.85 -0.74
CA TYR A 110 -11.89 8.18 -0.01
C TYR A 110 -12.37 9.04 1.16
N SER A 111 -11.44 9.66 1.90
CA SER A 111 -11.74 10.58 2.99
C SER A 111 -12.51 11.79 2.50
N ASN A 112 -12.08 12.43 1.41
CA ASN A 112 -12.77 13.56 0.81
C ASN A 112 -14.18 13.20 0.33
N ARG A 113 -14.33 12.02 -0.29
CA ARG A 113 -15.64 11.54 -0.74
C ARG A 113 -16.57 11.29 0.44
N PHE A 114 -16.11 10.55 1.45
CA PHE A 114 -16.90 10.25 2.64
C PHE A 114 -17.29 11.52 3.38
N PHE A 115 -16.34 12.44 3.58
CA PHE A 115 -16.58 13.71 4.22
C PHE A 115 -17.62 14.57 3.45
N GLY A 116 -17.53 14.57 2.12
CA GLY A 116 -18.52 15.21 1.27
C GLY A 116 -19.94 14.64 1.44
N GLU A 117 -20.06 13.31 1.57
CA GLU A 117 -21.36 12.65 1.87
C GLU A 117 -21.88 13.04 3.25
N VAL A 118 -21.00 13.08 4.28
CA VAL A 118 -21.38 13.51 5.65
C VAL A 118 -21.83 14.96 5.68
N LEU A 119 -21.18 15.86 4.94
CA LEU A 119 -21.60 17.26 4.88
C LEU A 119 -22.93 17.47 4.15
N ALA A 120 -23.22 16.63 3.16
CA ALA A 120 -24.48 16.69 2.43
C ALA A 120 -25.65 16.13 3.25
N ASP A 121 -25.51 14.96 3.81
CA ASP A 121 -26.48 14.30 4.70
C ASP A 121 -25.78 13.20 5.52
N PRO A 122 -25.52 13.44 6.82
CA PRO A 122 -24.84 12.46 7.67
C PRO A 122 -25.55 11.10 7.75
N ALA A 123 -26.89 11.08 7.64
CA ALA A 123 -27.65 9.83 7.70
C ALA A 123 -27.50 8.96 6.45
N MET A 124 -27.11 9.56 5.34
CA MET A 124 -26.92 8.89 4.04
C MET A 124 -25.45 8.59 3.73
N ALA A 125 -24.51 9.01 4.59
CA ALA A 125 -23.11 8.74 4.40
C ALA A 125 -22.80 7.23 4.33
N SER A 126 -22.02 6.83 3.36
CA SER A 126 -21.77 5.42 3.04
C SER A 126 -20.95 4.70 4.12
N PRO A 127 -21.50 3.71 4.82
CA PRO A 127 -20.76 2.92 5.80
C PRO A 127 -19.66 2.05 5.13
N ILE A 128 -19.72 1.89 3.81
CA ILE A 128 -18.72 1.12 3.04
C ILE A 128 -17.47 1.96 2.77
N LEU A 129 -17.61 3.28 2.68
CA LEU A 129 -16.47 4.18 2.46
C LEU A 129 -15.69 4.43 3.75
N PHE A 130 -16.38 4.49 4.89
CA PHE A 130 -15.75 4.84 6.15
C PHE A 130 -14.51 3.99 6.49
N PRO A 131 -14.53 2.64 6.37
CA PRO A 131 -13.34 1.83 6.67
C PRO A 131 -12.11 2.16 5.84
N GLU A 132 -12.29 2.72 4.64
CA GLU A 132 -11.18 3.11 3.76
C GLU A 132 -10.61 4.51 4.08
N THR A 133 -11.22 5.24 5.00
CA THR A 133 -10.76 6.59 5.38
C THR A 133 -9.71 6.57 6.49
N VAL A 134 -9.58 5.45 7.20
CA VAL A 134 -8.64 5.33 8.32
C VAL A 134 -7.27 4.86 7.85
N PHE A 135 -6.22 5.38 8.49
CA PHE A 135 -4.83 5.14 8.08
C PHE A 135 -4.40 3.68 8.16
N ASN A 136 -4.99 2.88 9.04
CA ASN A 136 -4.66 1.46 9.19
C ASN A 136 -5.47 0.52 8.28
N ALA A 137 -6.37 1.04 7.43
CA ALA A 137 -7.13 0.19 6.51
C ALA A 137 -6.23 -0.62 5.57
N PRO A 138 -5.23 -0.02 4.88
CA PRO A 138 -4.37 -0.77 3.97
C PRO A 138 -3.57 -1.88 4.66
N SER A 139 -3.01 -1.62 5.84
CA SER A 139 -2.25 -2.63 6.60
C SER A 139 -3.15 -3.77 7.06
N SER A 140 -4.37 -3.47 7.52
CA SER A 140 -5.35 -4.46 7.94
C SER A 140 -5.82 -5.35 6.77
N HIS A 141 -6.05 -4.76 5.59
CA HIS A 141 -6.38 -5.53 4.38
C HIS A 141 -5.25 -6.47 3.98
N LEU A 142 -4.01 -5.97 4.01
CA LEU A 142 -2.83 -6.73 3.65
C LEU A 142 -2.59 -7.90 4.61
N SER A 143 -2.56 -7.62 5.92
CA SER A 143 -2.39 -8.64 6.97
C SER A 143 -3.43 -9.76 6.85
N ALA A 144 -4.70 -9.38 6.69
CA ALA A 144 -5.77 -10.35 6.53
C ALA A 144 -5.73 -11.12 5.20
N MET A 145 -5.20 -10.51 4.13
CA MET A 145 -5.06 -11.16 2.82
C MET A 145 -3.96 -12.22 2.83
N ILE A 146 -2.83 -11.96 3.49
CA ILE A 146 -1.74 -12.93 3.63
C ILE A 146 -1.97 -13.94 4.74
N GLY A 147 -3.05 -13.80 5.51
CA GLY A 147 -3.39 -14.69 6.62
C GLY A 147 -2.50 -14.52 7.86
N SER A 148 -1.80 -13.40 7.98
CA SER A 148 -0.97 -13.13 9.16
C SER A 148 -1.82 -12.83 10.39
N THR A 149 -1.45 -13.42 11.51
CA THR A 149 -1.95 -13.13 12.87
C THR A 149 -0.90 -12.44 13.74
N ALA A 150 0.26 -12.13 13.17
CA ALA A 150 1.35 -11.44 13.83
C ALA A 150 1.06 -9.92 13.99
N PRO A 151 1.89 -9.17 14.72
CA PRO A 151 1.73 -7.73 14.87
C PRO A 151 1.57 -6.99 13.56
N ASN A 152 0.72 -5.97 13.57
CA ASN A 152 0.39 -5.13 12.43
C ASN A 152 0.36 -3.67 12.88
N ASP A 153 1.15 -2.82 12.25
CA ASP A 153 1.23 -1.40 12.59
C ASP A 153 1.19 -0.50 11.34
N SER A 154 0.80 0.76 11.57
CA SER A 154 0.74 1.79 10.53
C SER A 154 1.49 3.03 10.99
N LEU A 155 2.57 3.36 10.32
CA LEU A 155 3.39 4.54 10.59
C LEU A 155 2.95 5.68 9.67
N ILE A 156 2.61 6.80 10.26
CA ILE A 156 2.21 8.01 9.54
C ILE A 156 3.35 9.01 9.65
N GLY A 157 3.88 9.42 8.53
CA GLY A 157 5.03 10.32 8.51
C GLY A 157 5.35 10.88 7.14
N ASP A 158 6.56 11.33 6.97
CA ASP A 158 7.11 11.84 5.71
C ASP A 158 7.77 10.72 4.87
N GLY A 159 8.54 11.10 3.86
CA GLY A 159 9.25 10.17 2.99
C GLY A 159 10.28 9.27 3.69
N SER A 160 10.66 9.55 4.94
CA SER A 160 11.55 8.69 5.73
C SER A 160 10.81 7.54 6.43
N GLY A 161 9.48 7.55 6.42
CA GLY A 161 8.65 6.57 7.12
C GLY A 161 8.97 5.11 6.77
N PHE A 162 9.36 4.84 5.51
CA PHE A 162 9.75 3.50 5.11
C PHE A 162 11.02 3.01 5.83
N LEU A 163 12.02 3.87 6.03
CA LEU A 163 13.22 3.53 6.79
C LEU A 163 12.89 3.32 8.27
N THR A 164 12.04 4.17 8.84
CA THR A 164 11.53 3.97 10.21
C THR A 164 10.79 2.63 10.35
N GLY A 165 10.05 2.23 9.31
CA GLY A 165 9.41 0.91 9.28
C GLY A 165 10.42 -0.25 9.27
N ILE A 166 11.56 -0.09 8.61
CA ILE A 166 12.65 -1.08 8.63
C ILE A 166 13.27 -1.17 10.04
N ASP A 167 13.49 -0.05 10.71
CA ASP A 167 14.01 -0.02 12.07
C ASP A 167 13.04 -0.71 13.05
N LEU A 168 11.75 -0.42 12.96
CA LEU A 168 10.72 -1.09 13.76
C LEU A 168 10.67 -2.60 13.48
N ALA A 169 10.81 -3.00 12.21
CA ALA A 169 10.88 -4.42 11.85
C ALA A 169 12.09 -5.10 12.51
N ALA A 170 13.25 -4.42 12.54
CA ALA A 170 14.43 -4.91 13.24
C ALA A 170 14.16 -5.15 14.72
N GLU A 171 13.51 -4.20 15.40
CA GLU A 171 13.15 -4.35 16.81
C GLU A 171 12.21 -5.53 17.06
N TRP A 172 11.18 -5.72 16.22
CA TRP A 172 10.26 -6.86 16.36
C TRP A 172 10.96 -8.19 16.19
N LEU A 173 11.88 -8.28 15.21
CA LEU A 173 12.69 -9.47 14.97
C LEU A 173 13.67 -9.73 16.13
N GLU A 174 14.31 -8.70 16.67
CA GLU A 174 15.23 -8.83 17.82
C GLU A 174 14.52 -9.30 19.09
N ARG A 175 13.30 -8.82 19.35
CA ARG A 175 12.49 -9.26 20.48
C ARG A 175 11.87 -10.65 20.29
N GLY A 176 11.91 -11.20 19.07
CA GLY A 176 11.26 -12.46 18.75
C GLY A 176 9.72 -12.37 18.67
N ASP A 177 9.19 -11.17 18.46
CA ASP A 177 7.75 -10.95 18.29
C ASP A 177 7.26 -11.56 16.96
N VAL A 178 8.13 -11.58 15.96
CA VAL A 178 7.90 -12.10 14.60
C VAL A 178 9.10 -12.91 14.10
N ASP A 179 8.87 -13.76 13.09
CA ASP A 179 9.90 -14.54 12.40
C ASP A 179 10.34 -13.85 11.09
N GLY A 180 9.51 -12.95 10.60
CA GLY A 180 9.73 -12.09 9.45
C GLY A 180 8.88 -10.83 9.54
N CYS A 181 9.21 -9.81 8.76
CA CYS A 181 8.43 -8.59 8.70
C CYS A 181 8.27 -8.11 7.26
N LEU A 182 7.07 -7.76 6.88
CA LEU A 182 6.73 -7.12 5.62
C LEU A 182 6.60 -5.62 5.86
N VAL A 183 7.56 -4.84 5.36
CA VAL A 183 7.52 -3.38 5.42
C VAL A 183 7.03 -2.85 4.07
N VAL A 184 5.97 -2.07 4.08
CA VAL A 184 5.31 -1.56 2.87
C VAL A 184 5.14 -0.05 2.96
N ALA A 185 5.47 0.66 1.89
CA ALA A 185 5.09 2.06 1.70
C ALA A 185 4.14 2.16 0.50
N SER A 186 3.04 2.90 0.64
CA SER A 186 2.12 3.18 -0.47
C SER A 186 1.35 4.46 -0.24
N GLU A 187 1.16 5.23 -1.33
CA GLU A 187 0.41 6.49 -1.38
C GLU A 187 -0.58 6.53 -2.56
#